data_08e45bcd9b0e5daf7233f45f1fce5fd4
#
_entry.id   08e45bcd9b0e5daf7233f45f1fce5fd4
#
_cell.length_a   1.000
_cell.length_b   1.000
_cell.length_c   1.000
_cell.angle_alpha   90.00
_cell.angle_beta   90.00
_cell.angle_gamma   90.00
#
_symmetry.space_group_name_H-M   'P 1'
#
loop_
_entity.id
_entity.type
_entity.pdbx_description
1 polymer ?
#
loop_
_entity_poly.entity_id
_entity_poly.type
_entity_poly.pdbx_seq_one_letter_code
_entity_poly.pdbx_strand_id
1 'polypeptide(L)'
;MKKQIQLSAAAEGALRKLGKGIKKARIKKGITATSMAELMDTTRVTLGSIEDGLPSVSMGHYIKALSVLGLDLRLTGLLLEETQKA
;
A
#
# COMPACT_ATOMS: atom_id res chain seq x y z
N MET A 1 16.07 3.88 21.51
CA MET A 1 16.51 3.30 20.24
C MET A 1 15.33 2.75 19.47
N LYS A 2 15.25 3.07 18.22
CA LYS A 2 14.17 2.57 17.39
C LYS A 2 14.44 1.14 16.96
N LYS A 3 13.43 0.31 17.07
CA LYS A 3 13.49 -1.03 16.54
C LYS A 3 12.92 -1.04 15.12
N GLN A 4 13.64 -1.67 14.22
CA GLN A 4 13.15 -1.85 12.89
C GLN A 4 12.32 -3.13 12.81
N ILE A 5 11.28 -3.08 11.96
CA ILE A 5 10.46 -4.26 11.76
C ILE A 5 11.26 -5.29 11.00
N GLN A 6 11.29 -6.50 11.54
CA GLN A 6 12.02 -7.61 10.94
C GLN A 6 11.01 -8.50 10.25
N LEU A 7 11.11 -8.57 8.93
CA LEU A 7 10.23 -9.42 8.14
C LEU A 7 11.01 -10.54 7.49
N SER A 8 10.37 -11.67 7.29
CA SER A 8 10.96 -12.75 6.51
C SER A 8 11.14 -12.29 5.06
N ALA A 9 11.99 -12.99 4.33
CA ALA A 9 12.19 -12.67 2.92
C ALA A 9 10.88 -12.76 2.14
N ALA A 10 10.04 -13.74 2.47
CA ALA A 10 8.75 -13.90 1.82
C ALA A 10 7.83 -12.72 2.11
N ALA A 11 7.79 -12.27 3.37
CA ALA A 11 6.96 -11.14 3.75
C ALA A 11 7.45 -9.84 3.12
N GLU A 12 8.77 -9.63 3.07
CA GLU A 12 9.32 -8.47 2.38
C GLU A 12 8.96 -8.47 0.91
N GLY A 13 9.04 -9.64 0.28
CA GLY A 13 8.67 -9.77 -1.12
C GLY A 13 7.22 -9.47 -1.37
N ALA A 14 6.35 -9.92 -0.47
CA ALA A 14 4.91 -9.64 -0.57
C ALA A 14 4.63 -8.14 -0.48
N LEU A 15 5.32 -7.47 0.46
CA LEU A 15 5.12 -6.04 0.64
C LEU A 15 5.64 -5.25 -0.56
N ARG A 16 6.78 -5.67 -1.12
CA ARG A 16 7.30 -5.04 -2.35
C ARG A 16 6.33 -5.22 -3.52
N LYS A 17 5.72 -6.39 -3.62
CA LYS A 17 4.71 -6.64 -4.65
C LYS A 17 3.50 -5.74 -4.48
N LEU A 18 3.08 -5.54 -3.24
CA LEU A 18 1.97 -4.62 -2.95
C LEU A 18 2.30 -3.22 -3.42
N GLY A 19 3.49 -2.73 -3.06
CA GLY A 19 3.93 -1.40 -3.48
C GLY A 19 3.99 -1.26 -4.99
N LYS A 20 4.54 -2.27 -5.67
CA LYS A 20 4.60 -2.28 -7.13
C LYS A 20 3.21 -2.27 -7.75
N GLY A 21 2.29 -3.04 -7.17
CA GLY A 21 0.92 -3.08 -7.64
C GLY A 21 0.22 -1.75 -7.51
N ILE A 22 0.47 -1.04 -6.40
CA ILE A 22 -0.07 0.29 -6.19
C ILE A 22 0.46 1.24 -7.26
N LYS A 23 1.77 1.23 -7.49
CA LYS A 23 2.36 2.09 -8.52
C LYS A 23 1.81 1.79 -9.91
N LYS A 24 1.70 0.51 -10.23
CA LYS A 24 1.17 0.07 -11.51
C LYS A 24 -0.27 0.54 -11.71
N ALA A 25 -1.09 0.38 -10.69
CA ALA A 25 -2.48 0.82 -10.76
C ALA A 25 -2.58 2.33 -10.92
N ARG A 26 -1.73 3.06 -10.20
CA ARG A 26 -1.69 4.52 -10.32
C ARG A 26 -1.37 4.94 -11.76
N ILE A 27 -0.32 4.36 -12.31
CA ILE A 27 0.12 4.69 -13.67
C ILE A 27 -0.95 4.32 -14.69
N LYS A 28 -1.57 3.16 -14.50
CA LYS A 28 -2.63 2.70 -15.39
C LYS A 28 -3.81 3.65 -15.38
N LYS A 29 -4.10 4.28 -14.27
CA LYS A 29 -5.17 5.26 -14.16
C LYS A 29 -4.74 6.65 -14.63
N GLY A 30 -3.50 6.82 -15.05
CA GLY A 30 -2.99 8.11 -15.52
C GLY A 30 -2.78 9.13 -14.42
N ILE A 31 -2.59 8.69 -13.19
CA ILE A 31 -2.41 9.58 -12.05
C ILE A 31 -0.91 9.78 -11.81
N THR A 32 -0.48 11.05 -11.81
CA THR A 32 0.92 11.36 -11.55
C THR A 32 1.23 11.16 -10.06
N ALA A 33 2.52 10.98 -9.74
CA ALA A 33 2.93 10.83 -8.35
C ALA A 33 2.54 12.07 -7.53
N THR A 34 2.67 13.25 -8.10
CA THR A 34 2.28 14.48 -7.42
C THR A 34 0.80 14.49 -7.11
N SER A 35 -0.04 14.17 -8.11
CA SER A 35 -1.48 14.12 -7.91
C SER A 35 -1.88 13.07 -6.90
N MET A 36 -1.25 11.90 -6.96
CA MET A 36 -1.53 10.82 -6.01
C MET A 36 -1.24 11.24 -4.58
N ALA A 37 -0.07 11.87 -4.36
CA ALA A 37 0.29 12.34 -3.03
C ALA A 37 -0.71 13.36 -2.53
N GLU A 38 -1.17 14.25 -3.40
CA GLU A 38 -2.19 15.24 -3.03
C GLU A 38 -3.51 14.58 -2.66
N LEU A 39 -3.94 13.61 -3.47
CA LEU A 39 -5.19 12.88 -3.20
C LEU A 39 -5.10 12.12 -1.87
N MET A 40 -3.92 11.65 -1.52
CA MET A 40 -3.69 10.94 -0.26
C MET A 40 -3.43 11.88 0.91
N ASP A 41 -3.32 13.18 0.66
CA ASP A 41 -2.94 14.16 1.68
C ASP A 41 -1.62 13.78 2.34
N THR A 42 -0.64 13.44 1.50
CA THR A 42 0.68 13.05 1.98
C THR A 42 1.75 13.64 1.06
N THR A 43 3.01 13.30 1.32
CA THR A 43 4.13 13.81 0.53
C THR A 43 4.54 12.82 -0.55
N ARG A 44 5.27 13.32 -1.56
CA ARG A 44 5.80 12.44 -2.58
C ARG A 44 6.82 11.45 -2.02
N VAL A 45 7.53 11.86 -0.96
CA VAL A 45 8.49 10.96 -0.30
C VAL A 45 7.76 9.78 0.32
N THR A 46 6.66 10.05 1.03
CA THR A 46 5.86 8.97 1.62
C THR A 46 5.26 8.08 0.55
N LEU A 47 4.75 8.67 -0.53
CA LEU A 47 4.23 7.88 -1.63
C LEU A 47 5.30 6.97 -2.23
N GLY A 48 6.51 7.51 -2.40
CA GLY A 48 7.64 6.71 -2.89
C GLY A 48 7.92 5.51 -1.99
N SER A 49 7.87 5.73 -0.68
CA SER A 49 8.07 4.64 0.29
C SER A 49 6.98 3.58 0.19
N ILE A 50 5.74 4.01 -0.03
CA ILE A 50 4.62 3.09 -0.23
C ILE A 50 4.84 2.25 -1.48
N GLU A 51 5.20 2.90 -2.58
CA GLU A 51 5.38 2.20 -3.86
C GLU A 51 6.63 1.32 -3.85
N ASP A 52 7.58 1.60 -2.99
CA ASP A 52 8.74 0.73 -2.76
C ASP A 52 8.40 -0.42 -1.82
N GLY A 53 7.24 -0.40 -1.19
CA GLY A 53 6.82 -1.47 -0.30
C GLY A 53 7.62 -1.54 0.98
N LEU A 54 7.94 -0.38 1.58
CA LEU A 54 8.75 -0.34 2.79
C LEU A 54 7.93 -0.68 4.03
N PRO A 55 8.45 -1.54 4.91
CA PRO A 55 7.72 -1.93 6.12
C PRO A 55 7.64 -0.81 7.16
N SER A 56 8.44 0.23 7.02
CA SER A 56 8.39 1.37 7.94
C SER A 56 7.18 2.26 7.73
N VAL A 57 6.46 2.09 6.62
CA VAL A 57 5.25 2.87 6.34
C VAL A 57 4.08 2.23 7.06
N SER A 58 3.22 3.05 7.66
CA SER A 58 2.06 2.52 8.38
C SER A 58 1.08 1.83 7.43
N MET A 59 0.37 0.85 7.98
CA MET A 59 -0.67 0.19 7.22
C MET A 59 -1.74 1.17 6.74
N GLY A 60 -2.02 2.19 7.57
CA GLY A 60 -2.98 3.21 7.18
C GLY A 60 -2.62 3.91 5.87
N HIS A 61 -1.33 4.15 5.64
CA HIS A 61 -0.90 4.76 4.39
C HIS A 61 -1.12 3.82 3.21
N TYR A 62 -0.84 2.52 3.40
CA TYR A 62 -1.10 1.55 2.33
C TYR A 62 -2.58 1.47 2.00
N ILE A 63 -3.41 1.44 3.03
CA ILE A 63 -4.86 1.38 2.82
C ILE A 63 -5.37 2.66 2.16
N LYS A 64 -4.83 3.82 2.55
CA LYS A 64 -5.21 5.08 1.92
C LYS A 64 -4.88 5.05 0.43
N ALA A 65 -3.71 4.54 0.06
CA ALA A 65 -3.33 4.42 -1.35
C ALA A 65 -4.30 3.52 -2.10
N LEU A 66 -4.63 2.37 -1.52
CA LEU A 66 -5.58 1.46 -2.13
C LEU A 66 -6.95 2.10 -2.28
N SER A 67 -7.38 2.85 -1.28
CA SER A 67 -8.67 3.53 -1.29
C SER A 67 -8.74 4.55 -2.42
N VAL A 68 -7.70 5.37 -2.58
CA VAL A 68 -7.65 6.35 -3.67
C VAL A 68 -7.75 5.68 -5.03
N LEU A 69 -7.19 4.47 -5.14
CA LEU A 69 -7.21 3.71 -6.39
C LEU A 69 -8.46 2.83 -6.53
N GLY A 70 -9.33 2.81 -5.52
CA GLY A 70 -10.53 1.99 -5.55
C GLY A 70 -10.26 0.51 -5.32
N LEU A 71 -9.13 0.17 -4.68
CA LEU A 71 -8.72 -1.21 -4.48
C LEU A 71 -8.81 -1.69 -3.04
N ASP A 72 -9.27 -0.82 -2.13
CA ASP A 72 -9.31 -1.15 -0.72
C ASP A 72 -10.29 -2.29 -0.40
N LEU A 73 -11.29 -2.49 -1.24
CA LEU A 73 -12.25 -3.57 -1.03
C LEU A 73 -11.63 -4.95 -1.14
N ARG A 74 -10.52 -5.07 -1.84
CA ARG A 74 -9.85 -6.38 -1.97
C ARG A 74 -9.32 -6.85 -0.63
N LEU A 75 -8.74 -5.93 0.14
CA LEU A 75 -8.25 -6.27 1.46
C LEU A 75 -9.39 -6.56 2.41
N THR A 76 -10.43 -5.74 2.36
CA THR A 76 -11.63 -5.94 3.16
C THR A 76 -12.29 -7.27 2.83
N GLY A 77 -12.37 -7.61 1.55
CA GLY A 77 -12.95 -8.86 1.10
C GLY A 77 -12.23 -10.07 1.67
N LEU A 78 -10.91 -10.00 1.77
CA LEU A 78 -10.13 -11.08 2.34
C LEU A 78 -10.52 -11.35 3.78
N LEU A 79 -10.65 -10.29 4.57
CA LEU A 79 -11.04 -10.41 5.97
C LEU A 79 -12.48 -10.92 6.11
N LEU A 80 -13.37 -10.46 5.25
CA LEU A 80 -14.76 -10.90 5.28
C LEU A 80 -14.90 -12.37 4.91
N GLU A 81 -14.11 -12.83 3.95
CA GLU A 81 -14.13 -14.24 3.58
C GLU A 81 -13.76 -15.13 4.74
N GLU A 82 -12.72 -14.77 5.48
CA GLU A 82 -12.31 -15.53 6.64
C GLU A 82 -13.41 -15.56 7.69
N THR A 83 -14.06 -14.43 7.92
CA THR A 83 -15.15 -14.34 8.88
C THR A 83 -16.31 -15.22 8.47
N GLN A 84 -16.63 -15.26 7.19
CA GLN A 84 -17.74 -16.06 6.69
C GLN A 84 -17.48 -17.54 6.78
N LYS A 85 -16.24 -17.96 6.69
CA LYS A 85 -15.90 -19.38 6.79
C LYS A 85 -15.85 -19.87 8.20
N ALA A 86 -15.76 -18.98 9.14
CA ALA A 86 -15.78 -19.35 10.54
C ALA A 86 -17.20 -19.65 11.01
#